data_b2c69c7e9e87862a11e8b4bbafb52e74
#
_entry.id   b2c69c7e9e87862a11e8b4bbafb52e74
#
_cell.length_a   1.000
_cell.length_b   1.000
_cell.length_c   1.000
_cell.angle_alpha   90.00
_cell.angle_beta   90.00
_cell.angle_gamma   90.00
#
_symmetry.space_group_name_H-M   'P 1'
#
loop_
_entity.id
_entity.type
_entity.pdbx_description
1 polymer ?
#
loop_
_entity_poly.entity_id
_entity_poly.type
_entity_poly.pdbx_seq_one_letter_code
_entity_poly.pdbx_strand_id
1 'polypeptide(L)'
;QILTGEISLFCSVTASYSFLYELLSKFRQQHPGIELKLHTGDTATTLDRILAEQEDIGIAALPAKIPPSLCVQVLTSTPLVFIAPLSGSHSGEFSGSAEEILWRTVPMILSESGLAREQVDQWFKSKKIKPNIYAQVAGNEAIVSMVSLGFGLGVVPQLVVENSPLASKIKVLKIDHNLAPFAIGVCVLRRK
;
A
#
# COMPACT_ATOMS: atom_id res chain seq x y z
N GLN A 1 -11.57 -9.64 35.93
CA GLN A 1 -12.75 -9.10 35.24
C GLN A 1 -12.46 -9.22 33.73
N ILE A 2 -13.33 -9.92 33.00
CA ILE A 2 -13.19 -10.05 31.55
C ILE A 2 -13.64 -8.72 30.93
N LEU A 3 -12.76 -8.08 30.16
CA LEU A 3 -13.11 -6.88 29.39
C LEU A 3 -14.11 -7.26 28.31
N THR A 4 -15.18 -6.48 28.18
CA THR A 4 -16.21 -6.63 27.15
C THR A 4 -16.42 -5.29 26.45
N GLY A 5 -16.81 -5.32 25.21
CA GLY A 5 -17.05 -4.13 24.41
C GLY A 5 -16.80 -4.38 22.93
N GLU A 6 -16.64 -3.30 22.16
CA GLU A 6 -16.43 -3.32 20.73
C GLU A 6 -15.25 -2.43 20.36
N ILE A 7 -14.45 -2.85 19.39
CA ILE A 7 -13.37 -2.05 18.80
C ILE A 7 -13.50 -2.13 17.26
N SER A 8 -13.49 -0.98 16.61
CA SER A 8 -13.44 -0.88 15.15
C SER A 8 -12.00 -0.65 14.66
N LEU A 9 -11.63 -1.38 13.61
CA LEU A 9 -10.31 -1.35 13.01
C LEU A 9 -10.44 -1.15 11.49
N PHE A 10 -9.71 -0.19 10.96
CA PHE A 10 -9.58 0.02 9.51
C PHE A 10 -8.15 -0.25 9.05
N CYS A 11 -7.99 -1.04 8.00
CA CYS A 11 -6.69 -1.29 7.40
C CYS A 11 -6.78 -1.53 5.89
N SER A 12 -5.64 -1.49 5.21
CA SER A 12 -5.56 -1.94 3.82
C SER A 12 -5.80 -3.45 3.71
N VAL A 13 -6.26 -3.89 2.55
CA VAL A 13 -6.43 -5.32 2.24
C VAL A 13 -5.10 -6.06 2.43
N THR A 14 -3.99 -5.48 1.96
CA THR A 14 -2.64 -6.07 2.12
C THR A 14 -2.27 -6.26 3.59
N ALA A 15 -2.51 -5.26 4.44
CA ALA A 15 -2.23 -5.39 5.87
C ALA A 15 -3.05 -6.50 6.51
N SER A 16 -4.29 -6.74 6.01
CA SER A 16 -5.18 -7.76 6.56
C SER A 16 -4.66 -9.19 6.40
N TYR A 17 -3.92 -9.50 5.33
CA TYR A 17 -3.33 -10.83 5.16
C TYR A 17 -1.83 -10.92 5.38
N SER A 18 -1.16 -9.84 5.75
CA SER A 18 0.27 -9.90 6.10
C SER A 18 0.47 -10.17 7.60
N PHE A 19 0.39 -9.14 8.42
CA PHE A 19 0.71 -9.21 9.85
C PHE A 19 -0.51 -9.13 10.78
N LEU A 20 -1.66 -8.69 10.25
CA LEU A 20 -2.85 -8.47 11.07
C LEU A 20 -3.39 -9.76 11.70
N TYR A 21 -3.24 -10.89 10.99
CA TYR A 21 -3.67 -12.20 11.48
C TYR A 21 -3.04 -12.55 12.84
N GLU A 22 -1.73 -12.41 12.96
CA GLU A 22 -1.03 -12.73 14.22
C GLU A 22 -1.41 -11.76 15.33
N LEU A 23 -1.54 -10.47 14.99
CA LEU A 23 -1.95 -9.44 15.93
C LEU A 23 -3.33 -9.73 16.51
N LEU A 24 -4.31 -9.98 15.64
CA LEU A 24 -5.69 -10.25 16.06
C LEU A 24 -5.85 -11.59 16.77
N SER A 25 -5.08 -12.61 16.39
CA SER A 25 -5.07 -13.90 17.08
C SER A 25 -4.62 -13.75 18.53
N LYS A 26 -3.53 -13.02 18.78
CA LYS A 26 -3.04 -12.73 20.13
C LYS A 26 -4.04 -11.89 20.93
N PHE A 27 -4.61 -10.86 20.29
CA PHE A 27 -5.61 -10.01 20.91
C PHE A 27 -6.84 -10.80 21.37
N ARG A 28 -7.38 -11.68 20.51
CA ARG A 28 -8.52 -12.52 20.86
C ARG A 28 -8.25 -13.46 22.02
N GLN A 29 -7.04 -14.02 22.10
CA GLN A 29 -6.66 -14.88 23.23
C GLN A 29 -6.64 -14.13 24.57
N GLN A 30 -6.21 -12.87 24.54
CA GLN A 30 -6.10 -12.03 25.74
C GLN A 30 -7.44 -11.36 26.11
N HIS A 31 -8.27 -11.05 25.12
CA HIS A 31 -9.51 -10.30 25.26
C HIS A 31 -10.70 -10.95 24.54
N PRO A 32 -11.09 -12.17 24.96
CA PRO A 32 -12.12 -12.95 24.25
C PRO A 32 -13.53 -12.33 24.28
N GLY A 33 -13.77 -11.39 25.21
CA GLY A 33 -15.06 -10.70 25.36
C GLY A 33 -15.20 -9.42 24.52
N ILE A 34 -14.16 -9.05 23.73
CA ILE A 34 -14.21 -7.86 22.88
C ILE A 34 -14.60 -8.26 21.45
N GLU A 35 -15.65 -7.63 20.93
CA GLU A 35 -16.04 -7.74 19.53
C GLU A 35 -15.14 -6.85 18.64
N LEU A 36 -14.65 -7.42 17.54
CA LEU A 36 -13.85 -6.70 16.57
C LEU A 36 -14.69 -6.43 15.30
N LYS A 37 -14.77 -5.14 14.91
CA LYS A 37 -15.27 -4.73 13.61
C LYS A 37 -14.09 -4.38 12.71
N LEU A 38 -13.84 -5.20 11.70
CA LEU A 38 -12.75 -5.01 10.75
C LEU A 38 -13.29 -4.47 9.43
N HIS A 39 -12.86 -3.28 9.06
CA HIS A 39 -13.10 -2.68 7.77
C HIS A 39 -11.81 -2.61 6.97
N THR A 40 -11.87 -2.96 5.69
CA THR A 40 -10.72 -2.88 4.79
C THR A 40 -10.99 -1.91 3.65
N GLY A 41 -9.95 -1.26 3.15
CA GLY A 41 -10.08 -0.34 2.04
C GLY A 41 -8.74 0.28 1.65
N ASP A 42 -8.80 1.42 0.96
CA ASP A 42 -7.59 2.14 0.55
C ASP A 42 -6.88 2.73 1.77
N THR A 43 -5.60 2.42 1.90
CA THR A 43 -4.75 2.94 3.00
C THR A 43 -4.68 4.47 3.00
N ALA A 44 -4.84 5.12 1.86
CA ALA A 44 -4.81 6.59 1.76
C ALA A 44 -5.91 7.28 2.58
N THR A 45 -7.03 6.60 2.84
CA THR A 45 -8.16 7.16 3.59
C THR A 45 -8.11 6.87 5.09
N THR A 46 -7.15 6.07 5.55
CA THR A 46 -7.13 5.56 6.93
C THR A 46 -7.03 6.67 7.97
N LEU A 47 -6.11 7.62 7.78
CA LEU A 47 -5.92 8.71 8.75
C LEU A 47 -7.14 9.61 8.87
N ASP A 48 -7.79 9.90 7.75
CA ASP A 48 -9.00 10.73 7.73
C ASP A 48 -10.14 10.04 8.48
N ARG A 49 -10.28 8.72 8.34
CA ARG A 49 -11.30 7.95 9.06
C ARG A 49 -11.07 7.97 10.57
N ILE A 50 -9.81 7.89 11.02
CA ILE A 50 -9.46 7.99 12.45
C ILE A 50 -9.70 9.40 12.97
N LEU A 51 -9.30 10.43 12.21
CA LEU A 51 -9.53 11.83 12.58
C LEU A 51 -11.02 12.18 12.66
N ALA A 52 -11.83 11.57 11.79
CA ALA A 52 -13.29 11.72 11.79
C ALA A 52 -14.02 10.82 12.81
N GLU A 53 -13.28 10.09 13.65
CA GLU A 53 -13.81 9.15 14.65
C GLU A 53 -14.74 8.07 14.06
N GLN A 54 -14.54 7.71 12.79
CA GLN A 54 -15.28 6.65 12.13
C GLN A 54 -14.79 5.25 12.54
N GLU A 55 -13.53 5.18 12.98
CA GLU A 55 -12.87 3.97 13.45
C GLU A 55 -12.03 4.28 14.69
N ASP A 56 -11.85 3.30 15.56
CA ASP A 56 -11.04 3.43 16.75
C ASP A 56 -9.55 3.31 16.46
N ILE A 57 -9.19 2.39 15.55
CA ILE A 57 -7.81 2.05 15.21
C ILE A 57 -7.65 2.01 13.69
N GLY A 58 -6.57 2.61 13.20
CA GLY A 58 -6.16 2.52 11.80
C GLY A 58 -4.80 1.86 11.65
N ILE A 59 -4.62 1.10 10.57
CA ILE A 59 -3.31 0.61 10.12
C ILE A 59 -3.05 1.18 8.73
N ALA A 60 -2.02 2.02 8.63
CA ALA A 60 -1.74 2.80 7.44
C ALA A 60 -0.25 3.01 7.19
N ALA A 61 0.07 3.37 5.96
CA ALA A 61 1.33 4.03 5.65
C ALA A 61 1.34 5.42 6.33
N LEU A 62 2.39 5.69 7.07
CA LEU A 62 2.51 6.91 7.87
C LEU A 62 3.19 8.01 7.05
N PRO A 63 2.60 9.20 6.97
CA PRO A 63 3.27 10.36 6.37
C PRO A 63 4.46 10.80 7.23
N ALA A 64 5.40 11.54 6.63
CA ALA A 64 6.55 12.09 7.35
C ALA A 64 6.15 13.02 8.50
N LYS A 65 5.01 13.69 8.37
CA LYS A 65 4.46 14.59 9.39
C LYS A 65 3.14 14.03 9.91
N ILE A 66 3.16 13.58 11.15
CA ILE A 66 1.99 13.02 11.83
C ILE A 66 1.16 14.17 12.42
N PRO A 67 -0.17 14.20 12.18
CA PRO A 67 -1.07 15.14 12.86
C PRO A 67 -0.95 15.05 14.39
N PRO A 68 -0.87 16.18 15.13
CA PRO A 68 -0.70 16.17 16.58
C PRO A 68 -1.83 15.47 17.36
N SER A 69 -3.01 15.37 16.73
CA SER A 69 -4.19 14.68 17.26
C SER A 69 -4.10 13.17 17.20
N LEU A 70 -3.08 12.62 16.52
CA LEU A 70 -2.88 11.18 16.44
C LEU A 70 -1.73 10.70 17.32
N CYS A 71 -1.91 9.51 17.88
CA CYS A 71 -0.82 8.69 18.40
C CYS A 71 -0.54 7.60 17.38
N VAL A 72 0.74 7.37 17.08
CA VAL A 72 1.14 6.35 16.12
C VAL A 72 2.24 5.47 16.70
N GLN A 73 2.23 4.20 16.28
CA GLN A 73 3.29 3.23 16.56
C GLN A 73 3.68 2.56 15.24
N VAL A 74 4.95 2.66 14.87
CA VAL A 74 5.47 2.00 13.68
C VAL A 74 5.52 0.49 13.92
N LEU A 75 4.98 -0.28 12.98
CA LEU A 75 5.00 -1.75 12.98
C LEU A 75 6.11 -2.30 12.08
N THR A 76 6.24 -1.75 10.89
CA THR A 76 7.20 -2.19 9.88
C THR A 76 7.52 -1.06 8.89
N SER A 77 8.48 -1.32 8.03
CA SER A 77 8.81 -0.46 6.89
C SER A 77 8.89 -1.32 5.63
N THR A 78 8.41 -0.81 4.51
CA THR A 78 8.39 -1.48 3.23
C THR A 78 8.85 -0.53 2.13
N PRO A 79 9.80 -0.94 1.25
CA PRO A 79 10.18 -0.12 0.10
C PRO A 79 9.06 -0.11 -0.94
N LEU A 80 9.05 0.96 -1.77
CA LEU A 80 8.30 0.97 -3.02
C LEU A 80 9.09 0.25 -4.10
N VAL A 81 8.42 -0.54 -4.91
CA VAL A 81 9.01 -1.28 -6.01
C VAL A 81 8.22 -1.10 -7.29
N PHE A 82 8.93 -1.05 -8.41
CA PHE A 82 8.31 -1.13 -9.73
C PHE A 82 8.01 -2.58 -10.06
N ILE A 83 6.83 -2.83 -10.57
CA ILE A 83 6.37 -4.17 -10.97
C ILE A 83 5.97 -4.21 -12.43
N ALA A 84 6.22 -5.36 -13.05
CA ALA A 84 5.88 -5.66 -14.43
C ALA A 84 5.20 -7.01 -14.53
N PRO A 85 4.44 -7.29 -15.60
CA PRO A 85 3.91 -8.64 -15.84
C PRO A 85 5.06 -9.63 -16.07
N LEU A 86 4.92 -10.85 -15.53
CA LEU A 86 5.91 -11.91 -15.74
C LEU A 86 5.82 -12.51 -17.14
N SER A 87 4.61 -12.60 -17.69
CA SER A 87 4.32 -13.15 -19.03
C SER A 87 3.20 -12.38 -19.70
N GLY A 88 3.09 -12.46 -21.02
CA GLY A 88 2.05 -11.80 -21.82
C GLY A 88 2.59 -11.18 -23.08
N SER A 89 1.71 -10.63 -23.93
CA SER A 89 2.04 -10.02 -25.21
C SER A 89 3.02 -8.84 -25.13
N HIS A 90 3.10 -8.21 -23.98
CA HIS A 90 3.99 -7.07 -23.70
C HIS A 90 5.15 -7.39 -22.73
N SER A 91 5.31 -8.66 -22.31
CA SER A 91 6.36 -9.03 -21.35
C SER A 91 7.78 -8.75 -21.85
N GLY A 92 7.99 -8.77 -23.14
CA GLY A 92 9.26 -8.42 -23.79
C GLY A 92 9.59 -6.92 -23.73
N GLU A 93 8.59 -6.06 -23.78
CA GLU A 93 8.75 -4.58 -23.68
C GLU A 93 9.18 -4.14 -22.29
N PHE A 94 8.99 -5.01 -21.26
CA PHE A 94 9.29 -4.75 -19.86
C PHE A 94 10.46 -5.57 -19.31
N SER A 95 11.26 -6.18 -20.19
CA SER A 95 12.35 -7.08 -19.79
C SER A 95 13.72 -6.40 -19.68
N GLY A 96 13.81 -5.12 -19.97
CA GLY A 96 15.03 -4.35 -19.97
C GLY A 96 15.45 -3.80 -18.61
N SER A 97 16.64 -3.22 -18.58
CA SER A 97 17.09 -2.36 -17.49
C SER A 97 16.23 -1.08 -17.40
N ALA A 98 16.31 -0.35 -16.28
CA ALA A 98 15.60 0.93 -16.15
C ALA A 98 15.87 1.92 -17.29
N GLU A 99 17.07 1.83 -17.89
CA GLU A 99 17.52 2.67 -19.00
C GLU A 99 16.88 2.29 -20.33
N GLU A 100 16.47 1.01 -20.47
CA GLU A 100 15.83 0.48 -21.68
C GLU A 100 14.32 0.69 -21.69
N ILE A 101 13.72 1.01 -20.52
CA ILE A 101 12.28 1.29 -20.44
C ILE A 101 11.97 2.65 -21.07
N LEU A 102 11.10 2.64 -22.04
CA LEU A 102 10.61 3.86 -22.68
C LEU A 102 9.54 4.54 -21.81
N TRP A 103 9.98 5.18 -20.74
CA TRP A 103 9.11 5.77 -19.70
C TRP A 103 8.04 6.73 -20.20
N ARG A 104 8.24 7.32 -21.41
CA ARG A 104 7.25 8.23 -22.02
C ARG A 104 6.11 7.50 -22.70
N THR A 105 6.30 6.24 -23.05
CA THR A 105 5.35 5.45 -23.84
C THR A 105 4.82 4.24 -23.09
N VAL A 106 5.61 3.67 -22.18
CA VAL A 106 5.17 2.52 -21.39
C VAL A 106 3.92 2.88 -20.57
N PRO A 107 2.85 2.06 -20.66
CA PRO A 107 1.65 2.32 -19.88
C PRO A 107 1.93 2.14 -18.38
N MET A 108 1.49 3.10 -17.58
CA MET A 108 1.60 3.08 -16.13
C MET A 108 0.23 2.90 -15.48
N ILE A 109 0.17 2.05 -14.47
CA ILE A 109 -0.98 1.87 -13.60
C ILE A 109 -0.59 2.39 -12.23
N LEU A 110 -1.21 3.48 -11.81
CA LEU A 110 -0.82 4.20 -10.60
C LEU A 110 -1.99 4.32 -9.62
N SER A 111 -1.67 4.52 -8.35
CA SER A 111 -2.67 4.93 -7.37
C SER A 111 -3.29 6.26 -7.78
N GLU A 112 -4.57 6.45 -7.53
CA GLU A 112 -5.24 7.74 -7.76
C GLU A 112 -4.80 8.83 -6.77
N SER A 113 -4.34 8.44 -5.56
CA SER A 113 -3.92 9.33 -4.49
C SER A 113 -2.98 8.65 -3.50
N GLY A 114 -2.56 9.39 -2.48
CA GLY A 114 -1.78 8.88 -1.35
C GLY A 114 -0.26 9.00 -1.52
N LEU A 115 0.46 8.58 -0.47
CA LEU A 115 1.92 8.77 -0.37
C LEU A 115 2.71 8.10 -1.51
N ALA A 116 2.28 6.93 -1.98
CA ALA A 116 2.93 6.24 -3.10
C ALA A 116 2.80 7.07 -4.38
N ARG A 117 1.61 7.61 -4.66
CA ARG A 117 1.38 8.43 -5.82
C ARG A 117 2.23 9.70 -5.79
N GLU A 118 2.28 10.39 -4.67
CA GLU A 118 3.09 11.59 -4.50
C GLU A 118 4.56 11.33 -4.79
N GLN A 119 5.12 10.22 -4.27
CA GLN A 119 6.50 9.84 -4.52
C GLN A 119 6.77 9.51 -5.99
N VAL A 120 5.88 8.77 -6.63
CA VAL A 120 6.00 8.42 -8.05
C VAL A 120 5.94 9.67 -8.94
N ASP A 121 5.01 10.57 -8.66
CA ASP A 121 4.89 11.84 -9.41
C ASP A 121 6.16 12.69 -9.25
N GLN A 122 6.74 12.76 -8.04
CA GLN A 122 8.01 13.45 -7.79
C GLN A 122 9.17 12.78 -8.54
N TRP A 123 9.21 11.45 -8.59
CA TRP A 123 10.24 10.71 -9.32
C TRP A 123 10.19 11.01 -10.81
N PHE A 124 9.01 10.92 -11.44
CA PHE A 124 8.84 11.28 -12.85
C PHE A 124 9.20 12.75 -13.13
N LYS A 125 8.80 13.65 -12.24
CA LYS A 125 9.16 15.08 -12.33
C LYS A 125 10.67 15.30 -12.26
N SER A 126 11.36 14.60 -11.36
CA SER A 126 12.83 14.69 -11.24
C SER A 126 13.56 14.25 -12.51
N LYS A 127 13.00 13.28 -13.22
CA LYS A 127 13.50 12.78 -14.51
C LYS A 127 13.05 13.63 -15.71
N LYS A 128 12.22 14.66 -15.49
CA LYS A 128 11.59 15.47 -16.56
C LYS A 128 10.80 14.61 -17.56
N ILE A 129 10.14 13.57 -17.06
CA ILE A 129 9.32 12.65 -17.84
C ILE A 129 7.86 12.86 -17.48
N LYS A 130 7.01 12.96 -18.49
CA LYS A 130 5.56 12.85 -18.31
C LYS A 130 5.19 11.39 -18.55
N PRO A 131 4.71 10.66 -17.51
CA PRO A 131 4.34 9.25 -17.68
C PRO A 131 3.11 9.10 -18.56
N ASN A 132 3.05 7.99 -19.28
CA ASN A 132 1.85 7.56 -19.99
C ASN A 132 0.94 6.82 -18.99
N ILE A 133 0.06 7.52 -18.30
CA ILE A 133 -0.85 6.91 -17.32
C ILE A 133 -2.00 6.25 -18.07
N TYR A 134 -2.03 4.91 -18.05
CA TYR A 134 -3.11 4.12 -18.62
C TYR A 134 -4.31 4.00 -17.66
N ALA A 135 -4.05 3.80 -16.37
CA ALA A 135 -5.10 3.69 -15.37
C ALA A 135 -4.68 4.33 -14.03
N GLN A 136 -5.66 4.86 -13.34
CA GLN A 136 -5.55 5.32 -11.97
C GLN A 136 -6.58 4.55 -11.15
N VAL A 137 -6.12 3.93 -10.06
CA VAL A 137 -6.93 2.99 -9.28
C VAL A 137 -6.80 3.27 -7.78
N ALA A 138 -7.83 2.95 -7.04
CA ALA A 138 -7.78 2.91 -5.59
C ALA A 138 -7.32 1.51 -5.13
N GLY A 139 -6.34 1.48 -4.23
CA GLY A 139 -5.82 0.23 -3.66
C GLY A 139 -4.72 -0.44 -4.48
N ASN A 140 -3.71 -0.92 -3.75
CA ASN A 140 -2.54 -1.57 -4.36
C ASN A 140 -2.87 -2.89 -5.05
N GLU A 141 -3.87 -3.61 -4.56
CA GLU A 141 -4.32 -4.90 -5.10
C GLU A 141 -4.85 -4.74 -6.53
N ALA A 142 -5.51 -3.64 -6.83
CA ALA A 142 -5.98 -3.32 -8.18
C ALA A 142 -4.79 -3.05 -9.12
N ILE A 143 -3.74 -2.37 -8.65
CA ILE A 143 -2.50 -2.18 -9.43
C ILE A 143 -1.90 -3.54 -9.78
N VAL A 144 -1.68 -4.40 -8.78
CA VAL A 144 -1.12 -5.74 -8.99
C VAL A 144 -1.96 -6.55 -9.98
N SER A 145 -3.28 -6.52 -9.83
CA SER A 145 -4.20 -7.23 -10.72
C SER A 145 -4.03 -6.77 -12.18
N MET A 146 -4.08 -5.47 -12.43
CA MET A 146 -3.95 -4.93 -13.79
C MET A 146 -2.56 -5.17 -14.39
N VAL A 147 -1.50 -5.06 -13.59
CA VAL A 147 -0.14 -5.40 -14.03
C VAL A 147 -0.05 -6.88 -14.39
N SER A 148 -0.61 -7.78 -13.58
CA SER A 148 -0.60 -9.22 -13.84
C SER A 148 -1.31 -9.61 -15.15
N LEU A 149 -2.26 -8.79 -15.59
CA LEU A 149 -2.97 -8.93 -16.87
C LEU A 149 -2.20 -8.33 -18.07
N GLY A 150 -1.06 -7.68 -17.81
CA GLY A 150 -0.23 -7.13 -18.88
C GLY A 150 -0.60 -5.73 -19.33
N PHE A 151 -1.39 -4.98 -18.55
CA PHE A 151 -1.85 -3.64 -18.95
C PHE A 151 -0.78 -2.55 -18.79
N GLY A 152 0.34 -2.85 -18.14
CA GLY A 152 1.43 -1.89 -17.98
C GLY A 152 2.30 -2.18 -16.76
N LEU A 153 3.08 -1.18 -16.38
CA LEU A 153 3.90 -1.19 -15.17
C LEU A 153 3.15 -0.54 -14.01
N GLY A 154 3.48 -0.95 -12.79
CA GLY A 154 2.95 -0.34 -11.58
C GLY A 154 4.04 -0.04 -10.57
N VAL A 155 3.68 0.71 -9.53
CA VAL A 155 4.52 0.95 -8.36
C VAL A 155 3.69 0.65 -7.12
N VAL A 156 4.17 -0.25 -6.29
CA VAL A 156 3.49 -0.69 -5.06
C VAL A 156 4.52 -0.91 -3.94
N PRO A 157 4.10 -0.89 -2.67
CA PRO A 157 4.94 -1.37 -1.58
C PRO A 157 5.34 -2.84 -1.80
N GLN A 158 6.57 -3.20 -1.49
CA GLN A 158 7.06 -4.57 -1.64
C GLN A 158 6.22 -5.58 -0.85
N LEU A 159 5.75 -5.18 0.32
CA LEU A 159 4.83 -5.99 1.15
C LEU A 159 3.58 -6.44 0.39
N VAL A 160 3.08 -5.60 -0.53
CA VAL A 160 1.94 -5.95 -1.39
C VAL A 160 2.28 -7.10 -2.33
N VAL A 161 3.48 -7.06 -2.93
CA VAL A 161 3.96 -8.12 -3.83
C VAL A 161 4.11 -9.42 -3.05
N GLU A 162 4.74 -9.39 -1.89
CA GLU A 162 5.04 -10.57 -1.07
C GLU A 162 3.78 -11.28 -0.58
N ASN A 163 2.70 -10.55 -0.35
CA ASN A 163 1.44 -11.09 0.18
C ASN A 163 0.34 -11.23 -0.87
N SER A 164 0.59 -10.86 -2.12
CA SER A 164 -0.42 -10.96 -3.18
C SER A 164 -0.61 -12.39 -3.65
N PRO A 165 -1.85 -12.86 -3.82
CA PRO A 165 -2.12 -14.14 -4.50
C PRO A 165 -1.68 -14.14 -5.97
N LEU A 166 -1.38 -12.98 -6.55
CA LEU A 166 -0.89 -12.82 -7.92
C LEU A 166 0.63 -12.63 -8.00
N ALA A 167 1.37 -12.80 -6.90
CA ALA A 167 2.83 -12.62 -6.86
C ALA A 167 3.57 -13.42 -7.95
N SER A 168 3.12 -14.64 -8.26
CA SER A 168 3.71 -15.48 -9.30
C SER A 168 3.46 -15.00 -10.74
N LYS A 169 2.61 -13.99 -10.95
CA LYS A 169 2.28 -13.44 -12.27
C LYS A 169 2.96 -12.11 -12.56
N ILE A 170 3.69 -11.57 -11.60
CA ILE A 170 4.40 -10.30 -11.71
C ILE A 170 5.86 -10.48 -11.35
N LYS A 171 6.69 -9.55 -11.78
CA LYS A 171 8.11 -9.46 -11.39
C LYS A 171 8.42 -8.06 -10.88
N VAL A 172 9.31 -7.99 -9.89
CA VAL A 172 9.89 -6.72 -9.44
C VAL A 172 11.01 -6.32 -10.40
N LEU A 173 10.98 -5.10 -10.88
CA LEU A 173 12.00 -4.54 -11.74
C LEU A 173 13.16 -4.00 -10.89
N LYS A 174 14.38 -4.30 -11.31
CA LYS A 174 15.60 -3.74 -10.72
C LYS A 174 15.85 -2.34 -11.30
N ILE A 175 15.14 -1.36 -10.77
CA ILE A 175 15.26 0.03 -11.18
C ILE A 175 15.97 0.78 -10.06
N ASP A 176 17.02 1.50 -10.39
CA ASP A 176 17.65 2.43 -9.45
C ASP A 176 16.73 3.64 -9.28
N HIS A 177 16.13 3.75 -8.12
CA HIS A 177 15.21 4.82 -7.77
C HIS A 177 15.46 5.29 -6.33
N ASN A 178 15.11 6.53 -6.07
CA ASN A 178 15.20 7.14 -4.76
C ASN A 178 13.84 7.30 -4.07
N LEU A 179 12.89 6.40 -4.37
CA LEU A 179 11.61 6.36 -3.67
C LEU A 179 11.84 5.95 -2.22
N ALA A 180 11.37 6.78 -1.29
CA ALA A 180 11.54 6.48 0.13
C ALA A 180 10.66 5.28 0.54
N PRO A 181 11.13 4.41 1.43
CA PRO A 181 10.30 3.36 1.99
C PRO A 181 9.18 3.95 2.83
N PHE A 182 8.08 3.21 2.95
CA PHE A 182 6.98 3.58 3.83
C PHE A 182 7.15 2.96 5.21
N ALA A 183 6.96 3.77 6.25
CA ALA A 183 6.62 3.27 7.56
C ALA A 183 5.14 2.91 7.57
N ILE A 184 4.81 1.69 8.00
CA ILE A 184 3.44 1.24 8.25
C ILE A 184 3.24 1.17 9.74
N GLY A 185 2.20 1.77 10.24
CA GLY A 185 1.96 1.83 11.67
C GLY A 185 0.49 1.78 12.04
N VAL A 186 0.29 1.53 13.32
CA VAL A 186 -1.01 1.68 13.99
C VAL A 186 -1.18 3.15 14.35
N CYS A 187 -2.36 3.69 14.10
CA CYS A 187 -2.75 5.04 14.51
C CYS A 187 -4.08 5.03 15.25
N VAL A 188 -4.15 5.86 16.27
CA VAL A 188 -5.35 6.08 17.08
C VAL A 188 -5.49 7.57 17.37
N LEU A 189 -6.71 8.02 17.64
CA LEU A 189 -6.93 9.38 18.08
C LEU A 189 -6.31 9.58 19.47
N ARG A 190 -5.58 10.66 19.65
CA ARG A 190 -5.05 11.03 20.97
C ARG A 190 -6.21 11.52 21.83
N ARG A 191 -6.56 10.74 22.85
CA ARG A 191 -7.49 11.22 23.88
C ARG A 191 -6.74 12.18 24.80
N LYS A 192 -7.38 13.29 25.15
CA LYS A 192 -6.87 14.25 26.13
C LYS A 192 -6.91 13.68 27.53
#